data_19b07b6e9758694c57a7943cbde06812
#
_entry.id   19b07b6e9758694c57a7943cbde06812
#
_cell.length_a   1.000
_cell.length_b   1.000
_cell.length_c   1.000
_cell.angle_alpha   90.00
_cell.angle_beta   90.00
_cell.angle_gamma   90.00
#
_symmetry.space_group_name_H-M   'P 1'
#
loop_
_entity.id
_entity.type
_entity.pdbx_description
1 polymer ?
#
loop_
_entity_poly.entity_id
_entity_poly.type
_entity_poly.pdbx_seq_one_letter_code
_entity_poly.pdbx_strand_id
1 'polypeptide(L)'
;MDIIKTLYDYFPTSVYTGNSLVFISEDWRVELKEYKNTSFSANLKTVPIVRVKVFKKALNGEFLPGHYEDFQIDSVGELAAQIERYIQFSIGQNLRENV
;
A
#
# COMPACT_ATOMS: atom_id res chain seq x y z
N MET A 1 12.99 -12.44 1.24
CA MET A 1 12.39 -11.56 2.25
C MET A 1 10.93 -11.31 1.90
N ASP A 2 10.05 -11.43 2.87
CA ASP A 2 8.65 -11.05 2.68
C ASP A 2 8.52 -9.56 2.97
N ILE A 3 8.49 -8.75 1.92
CA ILE A 3 8.45 -7.30 2.06
C ILE A 3 7.18 -6.82 2.76
N ILE A 4 6.06 -7.50 2.53
CA ILE A 4 4.79 -7.12 3.15
C ILE A 4 4.85 -7.34 4.66
N LYS A 5 5.39 -8.47 5.09
CA LYS A 5 5.56 -8.75 6.51
C LYS A 5 6.50 -7.74 7.16
N THR A 6 7.56 -7.35 6.45
CA THR A 6 8.50 -6.34 6.96
C THR A 6 7.84 -4.97 7.05
N LEU A 7 7.02 -4.61 6.05
CA LEU A 7 6.28 -3.35 6.08
C LEU A 7 5.27 -3.28 7.22
N TYR A 8 4.78 -4.42 7.67
CA TYR A 8 3.85 -4.47 8.80
C TYR A 8 4.44 -3.80 10.05
N ASP A 9 5.74 -3.89 10.24
CA ASP A 9 6.41 -3.24 11.39
C ASP A 9 6.30 -1.72 11.34
N TYR A 10 6.16 -1.15 10.14
CA TYR A 10 6.02 0.29 9.94
C TYR A 10 4.55 0.75 9.98
N PHE A 11 3.62 -0.17 9.83
CA PHE A 11 2.19 0.12 9.80
C PHE A 11 1.43 -0.78 10.78
N PRO A 12 1.64 -0.58 12.09
CA PRO A 12 1.09 -1.51 13.09
C PRO A 12 -0.43 -1.52 13.19
N THR A 13 -1.10 -0.49 12.66
CA THR A 13 -2.57 -0.45 12.68
C THR A 13 -3.18 -1.21 11.52
N SER A 14 -2.38 -1.73 10.60
CA SER A 14 -2.87 -2.52 9.48
C SER A 14 -3.17 -3.96 9.91
N VAL A 15 -3.93 -4.65 9.07
CA VAL A 15 -4.19 -6.08 9.21
C VAL A 15 -3.31 -6.82 8.21
N TYR A 16 -2.47 -7.72 8.70
CA TYR A 16 -1.64 -8.56 7.85
C TYR A 16 -2.41 -9.82 7.49
N THR A 17 -2.62 -10.04 6.18
CA THR A 17 -3.43 -11.16 5.71
C THR A 17 -2.60 -12.36 5.28
N GLY A 18 -1.26 -12.28 5.34
CA GLY A 18 -0.35 -13.29 4.84
C GLY A 18 0.30 -12.88 3.52
N ASN A 19 -0.36 -12.07 2.71
CA ASN A 19 0.20 -11.57 1.45
C ASN A 19 -0.10 -10.10 1.20
N SER A 20 -0.81 -9.43 2.09
CA SER A 20 -1.12 -8.02 1.96
C SER A 20 -1.24 -7.37 3.34
N LEU A 21 -1.19 -6.04 3.35
CA LEU A 21 -1.56 -5.21 4.50
C LEU A 21 -2.82 -4.45 4.13
N VAL A 22 -3.80 -4.45 5.02
CA VAL A 22 -5.07 -3.79 4.77
C VAL A 22 -5.37 -2.83 5.91
N PHE A 23 -5.72 -1.60 5.56
CA PHE A 23 -6.26 -0.61 6.50
C PHE A 23 -7.73 -0.45 6.17
N ILE A 24 -8.58 -0.51 7.20
CA ILE A 24 -10.03 -0.45 7.03
C ILE A 24 -10.59 0.70 7.86
N SER A 25 -11.42 1.51 7.22
CA SER A 25 -12.14 2.60 7.87
C SER A 25 -13.58 2.56 7.36
N GLU A 26 -14.45 3.41 7.93
CA GLU A 26 -15.81 3.53 7.45
C GLU A 26 -15.91 4.07 6.03
N ASP A 27 -14.98 4.98 5.68
CA ASP A 27 -15.10 5.73 4.43
C ASP A 27 -14.08 5.32 3.37
N TRP A 28 -13.05 4.55 3.74
CA TRP A 28 -11.99 4.18 2.82
C TRP A 28 -11.35 2.85 3.25
N ARG A 29 -10.63 2.27 2.28
CA ARG A 29 -9.80 1.08 2.52
C ARG A 29 -8.51 1.26 1.74
N VAL A 30 -7.39 0.86 2.34
CA VAL A 30 -6.08 0.89 1.68
C VAL A 30 -5.49 -0.51 1.74
N GLU A 31 -4.99 -0.98 0.60
CA GLU A 31 -4.38 -2.30 0.50
C GLU A 31 -2.97 -2.17 -0.07
N LEU A 32 -1.99 -2.79 0.60
CA LEU A 32 -0.61 -2.89 0.13
C LEU A 32 -0.34 -4.34 -0.24
N LYS A 33 0.14 -4.57 -1.46
CA LYS A 33 0.44 -5.91 -1.92
C LYS A 33 1.66 -5.90 -2.83
N GLU A 34 2.49 -6.93 -2.72
CA GLU A 34 3.67 -7.09 -3.55
C GLU A 34 3.31 -7.78 -4.86
N TYR A 35 3.86 -7.25 -5.96
CA TYR A 35 3.76 -7.87 -7.29
C TYR A 35 5.17 -8.04 -7.83
N LYS A 36 5.47 -9.23 -8.33
CA LYS A 36 6.83 -9.57 -8.79
C LYS A 36 6.98 -9.67 -10.30
N ASN A 37 5.87 -9.64 -11.03
CA ASN A 37 5.89 -9.83 -12.48
C ASN A 37 5.64 -8.54 -13.27
N THR A 38 5.92 -7.39 -12.65
CA THR A 38 5.70 -6.10 -13.28
C THR A 38 6.99 -5.64 -13.95
N SER A 39 6.88 -5.22 -15.21
CA SER A 39 8.01 -4.73 -15.97
C SER A 39 8.04 -3.20 -15.94
N PHE A 40 9.13 -2.63 -15.43
CA PHE A 40 9.28 -1.18 -15.31
C PHE A 40 10.37 -0.61 -16.20
N SER A 41 11.20 -1.43 -16.80
CA SER A 41 12.35 -0.93 -17.54
C SER A 41 12.24 -1.24 -19.01
N ALA A 42 12.95 -0.47 -19.83
CA ALA A 42 13.05 -0.70 -21.26
C ALA A 42 13.68 -2.07 -21.58
N ASN A 43 14.36 -2.67 -20.64
CA ASN A 43 14.98 -3.98 -20.81
C ASN A 43 14.00 -5.13 -20.49
N LEU A 44 12.77 -4.82 -20.22
CA LEU A 44 11.71 -5.80 -19.89
C LEU A 44 12.05 -6.69 -18.70
N LYS A 45 12.91 -6.21 -17.82
CA LYS A 45 13.18 -6.92 -16.57
C LYS A 45 12.00 -6.77 -15.64
N THR A 46 11.63 -7.89 -15.00
CA THR A 46 10.63 -7.83 -13.95
C THR A 46 11.25 -7.22 -12.71
N VAL A 47 10.56 -6.26 -12.13
CA VAL A 47 11.01 -5.57 -10.92
C VAL A 47 9.94 -5.76 -9.86
N PRO A 48 10.31 -6.23 -8.65
CA PRO A 48 9.31 -6.32 -7.58
C PRO A 48 8.85 -4.93 -7.18
N ILE A 49 7.54 -4.80 -6.99
CA ILE A 49 6.93 -3.55 -6.57
C ILE A 49 5.94 -3.82 -5.43
N VAL A 50 5.65 -2.76 -4.68
CA VAL A 50 4.51 -2.75 -3.77
C VAL A 50 3.46 -1.84 -4.39
N ARG A 51 2.28 -2.38 -4.61
CA ARG A 51 1.14 -1.62 -5.10
C ARG A 51 0.27 -1.20 -3.94
N VAL A 52 0.01 0.09 -3.86
CA VAL A 52 -0.89 0.67 -2.86
C VAL A 52 -2.18 1.03 -3.56
N LYS A 53 -3.27 0.34 -3.20
CA LYS A 53 -4.60 0.61 -3.75
C LYS A 53 -5.43 1.34 -2.72
N VAL A 54 -6.11 2.40 -3.15
CA VAL A 54 -7.01 3.16 -2.29
C VAL A 54 -8.42 2.96 -2.79
N PHE A 55 -9.30 2.50 -1.89
CA PHE A 55 -10.71 2.29 -2.16
C PHE A 55 -11.51 3.32 -1.37
N LYS A 56 -12.54 3.87 -1.98
CA LYS A 56 -13.44 4.83 -1.32
C LYS A 56 -14.84 4.28 -1.30
N LYS A 57 -15.57 4.60 -0.22
CA LYS A 57 -16.92 4.13 -0.04
C LYS A 57 -17.88 4.92 -0.92
N ALA A 58 -18.67 4.23 -1.70
CA ALA A 58 -19.73 4.83 -2.51
C ALA A 58 -21.00 5.05 -1.66
N LEU A 59 -21.95 5.78 -2.24
CA LEU A 59 -23.20 6.08 -1.54
C LEU A 59 -23.99 4.83 -1.15
N ASN A 60 -23.84 3.75 -1.93
CA ASN A 60 -24.51 2.47 -1.63
C ASN A 60 -23.79 1.63 -0.60
N GLY A 61 -22.70 2.13 -0.02
CA GLY A 61 -21.93 1.42 0.98
C GLY A 61 -20.83 0.51 0.45
N GLU A 62 -20.69 0.35 -0.86
CA GLU A 62 -19.64 -0.46 -1.45
C GLU A 62 -18.34 0.31 -1.52
N PHE A 63 -17.21 -0.42 -1.35
CA PHE A 63 -15.89 0.16 -1.56
C PHE A 63 -15.50 -0.02 -3.02
N LEU A 64 -15.29 1.10 -3.70
CA LEU A 64 -14.92 1.11 -5.11
C LEU A 64 -13.46 1.47 -5.27
N PRO A 65 -12.75 0.85 -6.23
CA PRO A 65 -11.37 1.23 -6.52
C PRO A 65 -11.30 2.70 -6.88
N GLY A 66 -10.52 3.47 -6.14
CA GLY A 66 -10.28 4.89 -6.44
C GLY A 66 -9.06 5.02 -7.33
N HIS A 67 -7.88 4.79 -6.76
CA HIS A 67 -6.63 4.88 -7.50
C HIS A 67 -5.58 4.00 -6.83
N TYR A 68 -4.46 3.83 -7.50
CA TYR A 68 -3.34 3.08 -6.96
C TYR A 68 -2.04 3.68 -7.44
N GLU A 69 -0.94 3.33 -6.76
CA GLU A 69 0.40 3.67 -7.18
C GLU A 69 1.34 2.52 -6.87
N ASP A 70 2.33 2.34 -7.75
CA ASP A 70 3.32 1.29 -7.64
C ASP A 70 4.65 1.89 -7.19
N PHE A 71 5.26 1.26 -6.19
CA PHE A 71 6.55 1.70 -5.63
C PHE A 71 7.58 0.61 -5.79
N GLN A 72 8.76 0.98 -6.29
CA GLN A 72 9.88 0.05 -6.37
C GLN A 72 10.46 -0.19 -4.98
N ILE A 73 10.94 -1.40 -4.76
CA ILE A 73 11.47 -1.80 -3.47
C ILE A 73 12.98 -1.57 -3.46
N ASP A 74 13.42 -0.51 -2.76
CA ASP A 74 14.83 -0.24 -2.52
C ASP A 74 15.16 -0.55 -1.07
N SER A 75 14.99 0.40 -0.17
CA SER A 75 15.09 0.13 1.26
C SER A 75 13.71 0.16 1.88
N VAL A 76 13.49 -0.67 2.90
CA VAL A 76 12.17 -0.79 3.51
C VAL A 76 11.75 0.51 4.21
N GLY A 77 12.69 1.16 4.90
CA GLY A 77 12.37 2.42 5.59
C GLY A 77 11.97 3.53 4.64
N GLU A 78 12.68 3.66 3.52
CA GLU A 78 12.36 4.66 2.52
C GLU A 78 11.05 4.33 1.81
N LEU A 79 10.84 3.05 1.50
CA LEU A 79 9.60 2.58 0.91
C LEU A 79 8.42 2.90 1.81
N ALA A 80 8.54 2.61 3.11
CA ALA A 80 7.47 2.92 4.07
C ALA A 80 7.16 4.41 4.11
N ALA A 81 8.19 5.27 4.06
CA ALA A 81 7.99 6.71 4.05
C ALA A 81 7.29 7.19 2.77
N GLN A 82 7.65 6.62 1.62
CA GLN A 82 7.00 6.95 0.35
C GLN A 82 5.54 6.53 0.34
N ILE A 83 5.26 5.32 0.83
CA ILE A 83 3.90 4.80 0.93
C ILE A 83 3.06 5.66 1.86
N GLU A 84 3.63 6.05 3.01
CA GLU A 84 2.93 6.91 3.96
C GLU A 84 2.55 8.25 3.33
N ARG A 85 3.46 8.88 2.60
CA ARG A 85 3.16 10.15 1.94
C ARG A 85 2.03 10.01 0.93
N TYR A 86 2.03 8.92 0.18
CA TYR A 86 0.98 8.66 -0.79
C TYR A 86 -0.38 8.45 -0.11
N ILE A 87 -0.41 7.66 0.96
CA ILE A 87 -1.63 7.41 1.72
C ILE A 87 -2.15 8.71 2.33
N GLN A 88 -1.27 9.49 2.93
CA GLN A 88 -1.64 10.76 3.53
C GLN A 88 -2.22 11.71 2.50
N PHE A 89 -1.62 11.75 1.31
CA PHE A 89 -2.14 12.56 0.21
C PHE A 89 -3.52 12.07 -0.23
N SER A 90 -3.72 10.76 -0.26
CA SER A 90 -4.95 10.15 -0.79
C SER A 90 -6.14 10.27 0.16
N ILE A 91 -5.92 10.08 1.46
CA ILE A 91 -7.00 10.04 2.44
C ILE A 91 -6.89 11.11 3.53
N GLY A 92 -5.81 11.90 3.52
CA GLY A 92 -5.62 12.97 4.48
C GLY A 92 -5.27 12.51 5.89
N GLN A 93 -4.87 11.24 6.06
CA GLN A 93 -4.54 10.68 7.37
C GLN A 93 -3.18 9.99 7.33
N ASN A 94 -2.49 10.05 8.46
CA ASN A 94 -1.21 9.38 8.65
C ASN A 94 -1.46 8.04 9.34
N LEU A 95 -1.31 6.93 8.60
CA LEU A 95 -1.54 5.59 9.12
C LEU A 95 -0.29 4.96 9.73
N ARG A 96 0.87 5.57 9.54
CA ARG A 96 2.12 5.07 10.10
C ARG A 96 2.29 5.44 11.55
N GLU A 97 1.84 6.64 11.92
CA GLU A 97 1.87 7.06 13.29
C GLU A 97 0.61 6.59 14.00
N ASN A 98 0.84 5.81 15.03
CA ASN A 98 -0.23 5.31 15.86
C ASN A 98 -0.50 6.32 16.97
N VAL A 99 -1.37 7.23 16.70
CA VAL A 99 -1.69 8.30 17.65
C VAL A 99 -3.03 8.01 18.31
#